data_6ffeef657f7932918441085365a17014
#
_entry.id   6ffeef657f7932918441085365a17014
#
_cell.length_a   1.000
_cell.length_b   1.000
_cell.length_c   1.000
_cell.angle_alpha   90.00
_cell.angle_beta   90.00
_cell.angle_gamma   90.00
#
_symmetry.space_group_name_H-M   'P 1'
#
loop_
_entity.id
_entity.type
_entity.pdbx_description
1 polymer ?
#
loop_
_entity_poly.entity_id
_entity_poly.type
_entity_poly.pdbx_seq_one_letter_code
_entity_poly.pdbx_strand_id
1 'polypeptide(L)'
;IDRVLSPTNITARVSQDVNIIVSWDEMKGASSYEIEAYADTPDYGQRTPDVSDATTLTQTTLTNLIGETAYYIRVRAIDEDNSSRTSKWIEIMRTTNPEQNMNKVKAGDIQSTAVTVTWTPGIQADAIVCTPSAANSSAKTVTYTLTATDISSGSATVTGLEPETSYRATLKLGEKTRGYSTFTTNLDLRDAIQLTPTDDWVTAIQDAAAGSKFALAAGEYTLTSAKLQINNNVTIAAQNSGNLPVINTCIHINNGSSLYLYQVVMDGTGTDGSQAIEYKTAGGFGDLIISGSEIRNYVKGLIYINVAAVANTIKIENSIIHDIECSGGDFIDSRSGGWNNLIISSSTFYSCSAKRDILRADDASSKVSASMITSIDKCTFYNVGNGNANYRFFYLRFPGNTNTFTNNVVANFDNTRGFANSTSVGVPSYSNNYYYNCKNLTSQAEGNTQPNLTCFDTEGNILDKNPFADPDNADFTITDELFQSYGFGDPRWY
;
A
#
# COMPACT_ATOMS: atom_id res chain seq x y z
N ILE A 1 54.98 -25.09 3.34
CA ILE A 1 53.58 -25.11 2.84
C ILE A 1 53.66 -24.89 1.33
N ASP A 2 53.20 -25.86 0.57
CA ASP A 2 53.35 -25.83 -0.90
C ASP A 2 52.25 -25.06 -1.62
N ARG A 3 51.36 -24.35 -0.89
CA ARG A 3 50.27 -23.57 -1.46
C ARG A 3 49.73 -22.52 -0.48
N VAL A 4 49.09 -21.47 -1.02
CA VAL A 4 48.41 -20.47 -0.24
C VAL A 4 47.18 -21.08 0.47
N LEU A 5 46.77 -20.50 1.59
CA LEU A 5 45.59 -20.94 2.33
C LEU A 5 44.29 -20.57 1.58
N SER A 6 43.26 -21.38 1.80
CA SER A 6 41.92 -21.09 1.24
C SER A 6 41.36 -19.83 1.83
N PRO A 7 40.61 -19.03 1.06
CA PRO A 7 39.88 -17.89 1.57
C PRO A 7 38.95 -18.27 2.75
N THR A 8 38.71 -17.31 3.63
CA THR A 8 37.84 -17.47 4.80
C THR A 8 36.70 -16.50 4.74
N ASN A 9 35.67 -16.71 5.57
CA ASN A 9 34.52 -15.84 5.71
C ASN A 9 33.81 -15.51 4.38
N ILE A 10 33.65 -16.53 3.53
CA ILE A 10 32.90 -16.36 2.28
C ILE A 10 31.46 -15.97 2.56
N THR A 11 31.00 -14.93 1.89
CA THR A 11 29.60 -14.48 1.90
C THR A 11 29.10 -14.33 0.48
N ALA A 12 27.81 -14.51 0.29
CA ALA A 12 27.14 -14.25 -0.97
C ALA A 12 25.75 -13.64 -0.71
N ARG A 13 25.41 -12.61 -1.47
CA ARG A 13 24.09 -12.00 -1.40
C ARG A 13 23.54 -11.70 -2.78
N VAL A 14 22.25 -11.86 -2.96
CA VAL A 14 21.55 -11.50 -4.20
C VAL A 14 21.46 -9.98 -4.29
N SER A 15 21.70 -9.45 -5.48
CA SER A 15 21.58 -8.03 -5.81
C SER A 15 20.87 -7.88 -7.15
N GLN A 16 19.96 -6.92 -7.27
CA GLN A 16 19.22 -6.69 -8.52
C GLN A 16 18.62 -7.99 -9.11
N ASP A 17 18.03 -8.81 -8.26
CA ASP A 17 17.35 -10.07 -8.52
C ASP A 17 18.21 -11.18 -9.15
N VAL A 18 19.01 -10.91 -10.16
CA VAL A 18 19.77 -11.89 -10.92
C VAL A 18 21.28 -11.67 -10.90
N ASN A 19 21.77 -10.95 -9.92
CA ASN A 19 23.19 -10.82 -9.63
C ASN A 19 23.50 -11.41 -8.25
N ILE A 20 24.71 -11.93 -8.05
CA ILE A 20 25.19 -12.38 -6.75
C ILE A 20 26.52 -11.72 -6.45
N ILE A 21 26.59 -10.99 -5.34
CA ILE A 21 27.84 -10.40 -4.82
C ILE A 21 28.47 -11.42 -3.88
N VAL A 22 29.66 -11.89 -4.23
CA VAL A 22 30.44 -12.83 -3.45
C VAL A 22 31.63 -12.10 -2.86
N SER A 23 31.89 -12.26 -1.56
CA SER A 23 33.02 -11.65 -0.87
C SER A 23 33.68 -12.64 0.12
N TRP A 24 34.95 -12.41 0.41
CA TRP A 24 35.77 -13.23 1.29
C TRP A 24 36.87 -12.38 1.90
N ASP A 25 37.60 -12.95 2.87
CA ASP A 25 38.72 -12.27 3.48
C ASP A 25 39.98 -12.36 2.59
N GLU A 26 40.80 -11.31 2.66
CA GLU A 26 42.11 -11.29 2.03
C GLU A 26 43.03 -12.40 2.59
N MET A 27 43.71 -13.13 1.72
CA MET A 27 44.62 -14.20 2.09
C MET A 27 46.06 -13.79 1.86
N LYS A 28 46.85 -13.87 2.92
CA LYS A 28 48.29 -13.61 2.84
C LYS A 28 48.97 -14.55 1.85
N GLY A 29 49.71 -13.97 0.91
CA GLY A 29 50.42 -14.72 -0.14
C GLY A 29 49.54 -15.00 -1.37
N ALA A 30 48.35 -14.48 -1.43
CA ALA A 30 47.50 -14.55 -2.62
C ALA A 30 47.70 -13.31 -3.51
N SER A 31 47.86 -13.52 -4.81
CA SER A 31 47.88 -12.45 -5.79
C SER A 31 46.54 -12.21 -6.44
N SER A 32 45.71 -13.24 -6.48
CA SER A 32 44.38 -13.19 -7.11
C SER A 32 43.50 -14.33 -6.60
N TYR A 33 42.23 -14.31 -7.03
CA TYR A 33 41.23 -15.31 -6.68
C TYR A 33 40.48 -15.74 -7.93
N GLU A 34 40.12 -17.02 -7.96
CA GLU A 34 39.26 -17.59 -8.99
C GLU A 34 37.89 -17.91 -8.40
N ILE A 35 36.83 -17.60 -9.13
CA ILE A 35 35.45 -17.82 -8.77
C ILE A 35 34.78 -18.65 -9.87
N GLU A 36 34.05 -19.68 -9.49
CA GLU A 36 33.21 -20.48 -10.37
C GLU A 36 31.82 -20.63 -9.78
N ALA A 37 30.79 -20.58 -10.63
CA ALA A 37 29.40 -20.80 -10.24
C ALA A 37 28.73 -21.80 -11.17
N TYR A 38 27.96 -22.71 -10.57
CA TYR A 38 27.26 -23.81 -11.24
C TYR A 38 25.76 -23.69 -10.91
N ALA A 39 24.92 -23.62 -11.95
CA ALA A 39 23.49 -23.57 -11.80
C ALA A 39 22.92 -24.96 -11.47
N ASP A 40 21.94 -25.01 -10.59
CA ASP A 40 21.10 -26.14 -10.20
C ASP A 40 21.80 -27.27 -9.45
N THR A 41 23.07 -27.60 -9.78
CA THR A 41 23.79 -28.72 -9.18
C THR A 41 25.22 -28.34 -8.84
N PRO A 42 25.79 -28.88 -7.71
CA PRO A 42 27.18 -28.60 -7.30
C PRO A 42 28.22 -29.45 -8.07
N ASP A 43 28.18 -29.42 -9.38
CA ASP A 43 29.03 -30.24 -10.26
C ASP A 43 30.44 -29.65 -10.40
N TYR A 44 31.02 -29.28 -9.31
CA TYR A 44 32.33 -28.63 -9.22
C TYR A 44 33.42 -29.42 -9.93
N GLY A 45 33.96 -28.81 -11.02
CA GLY A 45 35.03 -29.41 -11.84
C GLY A 45 34.59 -30.59 -12.70
N GLN A 46 33.32 -30.98 -12.72
CA GLN A 46 32.79 -32.09 -13.53
C GLN A 46 32.19 -31.61 -14.84
N ARG A 47 31.91 -30.32 -14.95
CA ARG A 47 31.44 -29.62 -16.15
C ARG A 47 32.01 -28.22 -16.19
N THR A 48 31.84 -27.55 -17.32
CA THR A 48 32.18 -26.13 -17.43
C THR A 48 31.26 -25.32 -16.49
N PRO A 49 31.82 -24.41 -15.66
CA PRO A 49 31.00 -23.51 -14.86
C PRO A 49 30.08 -22.68 -15.74
N ASP A 50 28.86 -22.39 -15.24
CA ASP A 50 27.94 -21.51 -15.93
C ASP A 50 28.44 -20.05 -15.93
N VAL A 51 29.15 -19.68 -14.85
CA VAL A 51 29.80 -18.37 -14.72
C VAL A 51 31.15 -18.58 -14.06
N SER A 52 32.18 -17.90 -14.53
CA SER A 52 33.49 -17.85 -13.90
C SER A 52 34.05 -16.44 -13.92
N ASP A 53 34.88 -16.12 -12.93
CA ASP A 53 35.56 -14.85 -12.82
C ASP A 53 36.92 -15.03 -12.16
N ALA A 54 37.81 -14.06 -12.37
CA ALA A 54 39.12 -13.96 -11.68
C ALA A 54 39.33 -12.51 -11.29
N THR A 55 39.76 -12.28 -10.07
CA THR A 55 39.92 -10.92 -9.51
C THR A 55 41.10 -10.84 -8.55
N THR A 56 41.72 -9.68 -8.48
CA THR A 56 42.70 -9.34 -7.44
C THR A 56 42.03 -8.77 -6.18
N LEU A 57 40.73 -8.49 -6.25
CA LEU A 57 39.92 -7.97 -5.13
C LEU A 57 39.39 -9.14 -4.29
N THR A 58 38.85 -8.82 -3.13
CA THR A 58 38.22 -9.78 -2.22
C THR A 58 36.69 -9.84 -2.40
N GLN A 59 36.20 -9.34 -3.52
CA GLN A 59 34.79 -9.33 -3.88
C GLN A 59 34.64 -9.37 -5.40
N THR A 60 33.60 -10.06 -5.84
CA THR A 60 33.15 -10.00 -7.24
C THR A 60 31.64 -10.01 -7.31
N THR A 61 31.10 -9.50 -8.42
CA THR A 61 29.66 -9.58 -8.71
C THR A 61 29.44 -10.48 -9.93
N LEU A 62 28.76 -11.58 -9.71
CA LEU A 62 28.29 -12.45 -10.79
C LEU A 62 27.01 -11.85 -11.36
N THR A 63 27.01 -11.50 -12.65
CA THR A 63 25.92 -10.75 -13.30
C THR A 63 25.18 -11.59 -14.32
N ASN A 64 23.97 -11.15 -14.68
CA ASN A 64 23.13 -11.78 -15.70
C ASN A 64 22.89 -13.27 -15.46
N LEU A 65 22.68 -13.64 -14.22
CA LEU A 65 22.34 -15.00 -13.85
C LEU A 65 20.89 -15.32 -14.22
N ILE A 66 20.54 -16.58 -14.19
CA ILE A 66 19.16 -17.02 -14.39
C ILE A 66 18.41 -16.78 -13.08
N GLY A 67 17.17 -16.25 -13.17
CA GLY A 67 16.30 -16.08 -11.99
C GLY A 67 15.80 -17.40 -11.43
N GLU A 68 15.38 -17.39 -10.16
CA GLU A 68 14.84 -18.56 -9.42
C GLU A 68 15.74 -19.81 -9.52
N THR A 69 17.06 -19.61 -9.57
CA THR A 69 18.05 -20.66 -9.80
C THR A 69 19.03 -20.71 -8.65
N ALA A 70 19.28 -21.91 -8.12
CA ALA A 70 20.32 -22.14 -7.13
C ALA A 70 21.69 -22.13 -7.82
N TYR A 71 22.59 -21.24 -7.39
CA TYR A 71 23.96 -21.18 -7.83
C TYR A 71 24.87 -21.71 -6.74
N TYR A 72 25.64 -22.74 -7.10
CA TYR A 72 26.68 -23.33 -6.27
C TYR A 72 28.00 -22.68 -6.65
N ILE A 73 28.58 -21.93 -5.71
CA ILE A 73 29.70 -21.01 -5.94
C ILE A 73 30.90 -21.53 -5.17
N ARG A 74 32.07 -21.50 -5.79
CA ARG A 74 33.33 -21.78 -5.12
C ARG A 74 34.39 -20.74 -5.44
N VAL A 75 35.27 -20.48 -4.46
CA VAL A 75 36.36 -19.50 -4.54
C VAL A 75 37.62 -20.14 -4.08
N ARG A 76 38.75 -19.84 -4.76
CA ARG A 76 40.09 -20.22 -4.32
C ARG A 76 41.08 -19.09 -4.51
N ALA A 77 42.17 -19.13 -3.76
CA ALA A 77 43.28 -18.20 -3.86
C ALA A 77 44.38 -18.73 -4.77
N ILE A 78 45.02 -17.83 -5.51
CA ILE A 78 46.21 -18.09 -6.37
C ILE A 78 47.45 -17.55 -5.67
N ASP A 79 48.49 -18.37 -5.60
CA ASP A 79 49.76 -18.03 -4.96
C ASP A 79 50.48 -16.92 -5.74
N GLU A 80 50.97 -15.89 -5.04
CA GLU A 80 51.64 -14.72 -5.63
C GLU A 80 52.99 -15.07 -6.25
N ASP A 81 53.69 -16.06 -5.69
CA ASP A 81 55.01 -16.47 -6.17
C ASP A 81 54.92 -17.50 -7.29
N ASN A 82 53.85 -18.26 -7.36
CA ASN A 82 53.67 -19.28 -8.37
C ASN A 82 52.17 -19.52 -8.67
N SER A 83 51.70 -18.99 -9.78
CA SER A 83 50.31 -19.09 -10.20
C SER A 83 49.79 -20.51 -10.47
N SER A 84 50.70 -21.49 -10.60
CA SER A 84 50.33 -22.91 -10.67
C SER A 84 49.91 -23.49 -9.32
N ARG A 85 50.27 -22.83 -8.23
CA ARG A 85 49.86 -23.20 -6.88
C ARG A 85 48.55 -22.51 -6.52
N THR A 86 47.59 -23.30 -6.13
CA THR A 86 46.26 -22.83 -5.78
C THR A 86 45.86 -23.37 -4.41
N SER A 87 45.05 -22.59 -3.69
CA SER A 87 44.42 -23.08 -2.46
C SER A 87 43.40 -24.19 -2.75
N LYS A 88 42.87 -24.79 -1.69
CA LYS A 88 41.60 -25.52 -1.81
C LYS A 88 40.48 -24.52 -2.06
N TRP A 89 39.42 -25.00 -2.71
CA TRP A 89 38.19 -24.26 -2.89
C TRP A 89 37.40 -24.14 -1.58
N ILE A 90 36.74 -23.03 -1.40
CA ILE A 90 35.64 -22.85 -0.44
C ILE A 90 34.35 -22.64 -1.19
N GLU A 91 33.22 -22.97 -0.60
CA GLU A 91 31.94 -23.10 -1.27
C GLU A 91 30.86 -22.34 -0.53
N ILE A 92 29.90 -21.83 -1.30
CA ILE A 92 28.67 -21.21 -0.81
C ILE A 92 27.58 -21.38 -1.85
N MET A 93 26.30 -21.40 -1.44
CA MET A 93 25.17 -21.47 -2.33
C MET A 93 24.23 -20.30 -2.11
N ARG A 94 23.67 -19.75 -3.20
CA ARG A 94 22.60 -18.76 -3.16
C ARG A 94 21.62 -19.00 -4.32
N THR A 95 20.36 -18.77 -4.05
CA THR A 95 19.30 -18.81 -5.05
C THR A 95 18.95 -17.39 -5.46
N THR A 96 18.96 -17.13 -6.77
CA THR A 96 18.55 -15.83 -7.33
C THR A 96 17.06 -15.60 -7.16
N ASN A 97 16.65 -14.35 -7.19
CA ASN A 97 15.24 -13.96 -7.22
C ASN A 97 14.67 -14.14 -8.63
N PRO A 98 13.34 -14.14 -8.81
CA PRO A 98 12.74 -14.06 -10.13
C PRO A 98 13.26 -12.83 -10.88
N GLU A 99 13.44 -12.94 -12.20
CA GLU A 99 13.66 -11.75 -13.04
C GLU A 99 12.46 -10.81 -12.92
N GLN A 100 12.70 -9.50 -12.98
CA GLN A 100 11.62 -8.50 -12.87
C GLN A 100 11.68 -7.53 -14.05
N ASN A 101 11.09 -7.93 -15.16
CA ASN A 101 10.91 -7.08 -16.34
C ASN A 101 9.49 -6.51 -16.47
N MET A 102 8.57 -6.91 -15.58
CA MET A 102 7.20 -6.39 -15.58
C MET A 102 7.11 -5.09 -14.79
N ASN A 103 6.27 -4.19 -15.29
CA ASN A 103 5.86 -3.01 -14.56
C ASN A 103 4.77 -3.37 -13.55
N LYS A 104 4.69 -2.58 -12.48
CA LYS A 104 3.59 -2.68 -11.51
C LYS A 104 2.25 -2.38 -12.21
N VAL A 105 1.25 -3.22 -11.99
CA VAL A 105 -0.09 -3.00 -12.52
C VAL A 105 -0.72 -1.77 -11.87
N LYS A 106 -1.21 -0.85 -12.70
CA LYS A 106 -1.89 0.38 -12.24
C LYS A 106 -3.40 0.12 -12.11
N ALA A 107 -4.04 0.86 -11.21
CA ALA A 107 -5.48 0.75 -10.97
C ALA A 107 -6.31 0.89 -12.26
N GLY A 108 -5.94 1.82 -13.15
CA GLY A 108 -6.63 2.04 -14.42
C GLY A 108 -6.55 0.89 -15.43
N ASP A 109 -5.61 -0.03 -15.24
CA ASP A 109 -5.41 -1.20 -16.11
C ASP A 109 -6.14 -2.45 -15.61
N ILE A 110 -6.84 -2.36 -14.49
CA ILE A 110 -7.58 -3.44 -13.87
C ILE A 110 -9.07 -3.28 -14.16
N GLN A 111 -9.70 -4.36 -14.62
CA GLN A 111 -11.15 -4.47 -14.80
C GLN A 111 -11.71 -5.62 -13.94
N SER A 112 -13.00 -5.85 -13.98
CA SER A 112 -13.60 -6.93 -13.19
C SER A 112 -13.17 -8.34 -13.67
N THR A 113 -12.97 -8.51 -14.98
CA THR A 113 -12.63 -9.81 -15.59
C THR A 113 -11.41 -9.76 -16.49
N ALA A 114 -10.65 -8.67 -16.45
CA ALA A 114 -9.48 -8.46 -17.32
C ALA A 114 -8.43 -7.59 -16.64
N VAL A 115 -7.21 -7.70 -17.13
CA VAL A 115 -6.09 -6.84 -16.72
C VAL A 115 -5.20 -6.55 -17.93
N THR A 116 -4.71 -5.31 -18.05
CA THR A 116 -3.64 -4.97 -18.97
C THR A 116 -2.33 -4.95 -18.20
N VAL A 117 -1.38 -5.79 -18.60
CA VAL A 117 -0.04 -5.84 -18.03
C VAL A 117 0.97 -5.28 -19.01
N THR A 118 2.01 -4.64 -18.47
CA THR A 118 3.08 -4.04 -19.28
C THR A 118 4.44 -4.48 -18.77
N TRP A 119 5.41 -4.51 -19.67
CA TRP A 119 6.79 -4.88 -19.38
C TRP A 119 7.74 -4.17 -20.33
N THR A 120 9.03 -4.35 -20.16
CA THR A 120 10.05 -3.78 -21.05
C THR A 120 9.87 -4.30 -22.48
N PRO A 121 9.58 -3.41 -23.46
CA PRO A 121 9.37 -3.83 -24.85
C PRO A 121 10.55 -4.63 -25.42
N GLY A 122 10.24 -5.65 -26.22
CA GLY A 122 11.25 -6.50 -26.89
C GLY A 122 11.81 -7.64 -26.03
N ILE A 123 11.44 -7.74 -24.77
CA ILE A 123 11.82 -8.90 -23.93
C ILE A 123 11.19 -10.16 -24.50
N GLN A 124 12.01 -11.18 -24.74
CA GLN A 124 11.54 -12.47 -25.23
C GLN A 124 10.71 -13.17 -24.16
N ALA A 125 9.49 -13.47 -24.50
CA ALA A 125 8.53 -14.17 -23.66
C ALA A 125 7.50 -14.88 -24.55
N ASP A 126 6.81 -15.87 -24.00
CA ASP A 126 5.81 -16.64 -24.75
C ASP A 126 4.41 -16.56 -24.13
N ALA A 127 4.28 -16.24 -22.85
CA ALA A 127 2.98 -16.22 -22.20
C ALA A 127 2.92 -15.27 -21.01
N ILE A 128 1.69 -14.81 -20.70
CA ILE A 128 1.30 -14.28 -19.41
C ILE A 128 0.46 -15.32 -18.69
N VAL A 129 0.83 -15.69 -17.48
CA VAL A 129 0.10 -16.65 -16.63
C VAL A 129 -0.45 -15.93 -15.43
N CYS A 130 -1.77 -15.81 -15.32
CA CYS A 130 -2.45 -15.23 -14.17
C CYS A 130 -2.89 -16.35 -13.23
N THR A 131 -2.25 -16.46 -12.09
CA THR A 131 -2.51 -17.49 -11.08
C THR A 131 -3.20 -16.86 -9.87
N PRO A 132 -4.33 -17.40 -9.39
CA PRO A 132 -4.97 -16.94 -8.16
C PRO A 132 -4.00 -17.01 -6.99
N SER A 133 -3.94 -15.95 -6.18
CA SER A 133 -3.00 -15.85 -5.05
C SER A 133 -3.43 -16.65 -3.84
N ALA A 134 -4.75 -16.85 -3.63
CA ALA A 134 -5.26 -17.63 -2.52
C ALA A 134 -5.24 -19.14 -2.84
N ALA A 135 -4.63 -19.93 -1.95
CA ALA A 135 -4.50 -21.38 -2.14
C ALA A 135 -5.84 -22.13 -2.22
N ASN A 136 -6.89 -21.57 -1.63
CA ASN A 136 -8.26 -22.14 -1.62
C ASN A 136 -9.20 -21.41 -2.58
N SER A 137 -8.68 -20.61 -3.48
CA SER A 137 -9.50 -19.92 -4.50
C SER A 137 -10.15 -20.92 -5.45
N SER A 138 -11.43 -20.69 -5.76
CA SER A 138 -12.13 -21.41 -6.83
C SER A 138 -11.80 -20.92 -8.23
N ALA A 139 -11.13 -19.78 -8.35
CA ALA A 139 -10.70 -19.21 -9.61
C ALA A 139 -9.62 -20.10 -10.26
N LYS A 140 -9.63 -20.17 -11.57
CA LYS A 140 -8.67 -20.97 -12.34
C LYS A 140 -7.50 -20.08 -12.81
N THR A 141 -6.36 -20.71 -13.00
CA THR A 141 -5.24 -20.10 -13.70
C THR A 141 -5.62 -19.81 -15.16
N VAL A 142 -5.32 -18.61 -15.62
CA VAL A 142 -5.54 -18.16 -17.00
C VAL A 142 -4.20 -17.94 -17.68
N THR A 143 -3.99 -18.58 -18.82
CA THR A 143 -2.79 -18.43 -19.64
C THR A 143 -3.12 -17.69 -20.92
N TYR A 144 -2.40 -16.61 -21.20
CA TYR A 144 -2.50 -15.83 -22.41
C TYR A 144 -1.22 -16.01 -23.22
N THR A 145 -1.34 -16.55 -24.46
CA THR A 145 -0.20 -16.71 -25.37
C THR A 145 0.11 -15.37 -26.03
N LEU A 146 1.35 -14.92 -25.89
CA LEU A 146 1.79 -13.64 -26.45
C LEU A 146 1.93 -13.68 -27.97
N THR A 147 1.53 -12.60 -28.61
CA THR A 147 1.77 -12.35 -30.03
C THR A 147 3.09 -11.59 -30.22
N ALA A 148 3.60 -11.56 -31.44
CA ALA A 148 4.78 -10.75 -31.78
C ALA A 148 4.55 -9.27 -31.50
N THR A 149 3.33 -8.76 -31.70
CA THR A 149 2.94 -7.39 -31.41
C THR A 149 2.97 -7.11 -29.89
N ASP A 150 2.48 -8.04 -29.07
CA ASP A 150 2.54 -7.92 -27.60
C ASP A 150 3.99 -7.78 -27.14
N ILE A 151 4.88 -8.60 -27.66
CA ILE A 151 6.31 -8.60 -27.31
C ILE A 151 6.95 -7.26 -27.70
N SER A 152 6.71 -6.80 -28.92
CA SER A 152 7.30 -5.55 -29.42
C SER A 152 6.77 -4.31 -28.71
N SER A 153 5.50 -4.31 -28.30
CA SER A 153 4.88 -3.23 -27.53
C SER A 153 5.15 -3.31 -26.03
N GLY A 154 5.46 -4.50 -25.51
CA GLY A 154 5.58 -4.73 -24.07
C GLY A 154 4.26 -4.58 -23.33
N SER A 155 3.15 -5.00 -23.94
CA SER A 155 1.80 -4.86 -23.37
C SER A 155 0.87 -5.96 -23.87
N ALA A 156 0.03 -6.47 -22.98
CA ALA A 156 -1.03 -7.42 -23.33
C ALA A 156 -2.21 -7.29 -22.36
N THR A 157 -3.40 -7.57 -22.86
CA THR A 157 -4.62 -7.65 -22.04
C THR A 157 -5.05 -9.11 -21.88
N VAL A 158 -5.10 -9.56 -20.64
CA VAL A 158 -5.55 -10.89 -20.26
C VAL A 158 -7.01 -10.81 -19.85
N THR A 159 -7.87 -11.60 -20.48
CA THR A 159 -9.30 -11.70 -20.22
C THR A 159 -9.66 -13.03 -19.55
N GLY A 160 -10.93 -13.22 -19.16
CA GLY A 160 -11.40 -14.47 -18.58
C GLY A 160 -11.04 -14.65 -17.11
N LEU A 161 -10.68 -13.57 -16.43
CA LEU A 161 -10.43 -13.56 -14.99
C LEU A 161 -11.75 -13.51 -14.21
N GLU A 162 -11.71 -13.97 -12.95
CA GLU A 162 -12.83 -13.84 -12.03
C GLU A 162 -12.78 -12.47 -11.34
N PRO A 163 -13.95 -11.84 -11.08
CA PRO A 163 -14.03 -10.60 -10.32
C PRO A 163 -13.56 -10.78 -8.87
N GLU A 164 -13.17 -9.67 -8.24
CA GLU A 164 -12.84 -9.59 -6.80
C GLU A 164 -11.83 -10.66 -6.37
N THR A 165 -10.91 -11.00 -7.26
CA THR A 165 -9.95 -12.09 -7.06
C THR A 165 -8.53 -11.55 -7.20
N SER A 166 -7.67 -11.91 -6.24
CA SER A 166 -6.25 -11.57 -6.29
C SER A 166 -5.49 -12.57 -7.14
N TYR A 167 -4.70 -12.06 -8.07
CA TYR A 167 -3.86 -12.81 -9.00
C TYR A 167 -2.41 -12.36 -8.94
N ARG A 168 -1.52 -13.29 -9.28
CA ARG A 168 -0.17 -13.00 -9.72
C ARG A 168 -0.09 -13.21 -11.23
N ALA A 169 0.18 -12.15 -11.98
CA ALA A 169 0.52 -12.24 -13.41
C ALA A 169 2.01 -12.49 -13.55
N THR A 170 2.39 -13.52 -14.27
CA THR A 170 3.78 -13.91 -14.51
C THR A 170 4.06 -13.87 -16.02
N LEU A 171 5.09 -13.09 -16.39
CA LEU A 171 5.64 -13.08 -17.75
C LEU A 171 6.60 -14.26 -17.87
N LYS A 172 6.32 -15.20 -18.76
CA LYS A 172 7.08 -16.44 -18.88
C LYS A 172 7.77 -16.60 -20.23
N LEU A 173 8.94 -17.24 -20.21
CA LEU A 173 9.59 -17.85 -21.37
C LEU A 173 9.81 -19.32 -21.03
N GLY A 174 8.98 -20.23 -21.56
CA GLY A 174 8.92 -21.60 -21.10
C GLY A 174 8.59 -21.65 -19.61
N GLU A 175 9.42 -22.31 -18.81
CA GLU A 175 9.27 -22.37 -17.36
C GLU A 175 9.90 -21.17 -16.62
N LYS A 176 10.67 -20.33 -17.31
CA LYS A 176 11.35 -19.20 -16.69
C LYS A 176 10.44 -18.03 -16.45
N THR A 177 10.50 -17.46 -15.25
CA THR A 177 9.86 -16.19 -14.91
C THR A 177 10.71 -15.04 -15.43
N ARG A 178 10.16 -14.21 -16.32
CA ARG A 178 10.80 -13.02 -16.85
C ARG A 178 10.32 -11.73 -16.13
N GLY A 179 9.30 -11.84 -15.34
CA GLY A 179 8.74 -10.77 -14.53
C GLY A 179 7.41 -11.18 -13.93
N TYR A 180 6.93 -10.44 -12.94
CA TYR A 180 5.64 -10.68 -12.30
C TYR A 180 5.05 -9.39 -11.74
N SER A 181 3.75 -9.39 -11.55
CA SER A 181 3.03 -8.33 -10.86
C SER A 181 1.78 -8.93 -10.21
N THR A 182 1.40 -8.40 -9.06
CA THR A 182 0.19 -8.80 -8.34
C THR A 182 -0.88 -7.74 -8.50
N PHE A 183 -2.14 -8.16 -8.53
CA PHE A 183 -3.29 -7.27 -8.63
C PHE A 183 -4.54 -7.98 -8.12
N THR A 184 -5.59 -7.21 -7.82
CA THR A 184 -6.91 -7.74 -7.51
C THR A 184 -7.89 -7.18 -8.53
N THR A 185 -8.67 -8.06 -9.18
CA THR A 185 -9.71 -7.65 -10.13
C THR A 185 -10.80 -6.84 -9.45
N ASN A 186 -11.46 -6.00 -10.20
CA ASN A 186 -12.47 -5.08 -9.71
C ASN A 186 -13.78 -5.81 -9.33
N LEU A 187 -14.69 -5.06 -8.69
CA LEU A 187 -16.04 -5.50 -8.37
C LEU A 187 -16.76 -6.07 -9.59
N ASP A 188 -17.62 -7.05 -9.33
CA ASP A 188 -18.56 -7.53 -10.35
C ASP A 188 -19.69 -6.52 -10.52
N LEU A 189 -19.69 -5.82 -11.64
CA LEU A 189 -20.68 -4.82 -12.01
C LEU A 189 -21.64 -5.28 -13.13
N ARG A 190 -21.69 -6.58 -13.42
CA ARG A 190 -22.53 -7.11 -14.52
C ARG A 190 -24.00 -6.81 -14.33
N ASP A 191 -24.49 -6.86 -13.10
CA ASP A 191 -25.88 -6.57 -12.73
C ASP A 191 -26.10 -5.15 -12.23
N ALA A 192 -25.11 -4.26 -12.37
CA ALA A 192 -25.22 -2.89 -11.90
C ALA A 192 -26.11 -2.04 -12.80
N ILE A 193 -26.83 -1.11 -12.16
CA ILE A 193 -27.62 -0.09 -12.86
C ILE A 193 -26.65 0.95 -13.41
N GLN A 194 -26.64 1.13 -14.72
CA GLN A 194 -25.77 2.08 -15.40
C GLN A 194 -26.36 3.48 -15.31
N LEU A 195 -25.57 4.45 -14.86
CA LEU A 195 -25.96 5.86 -14.78
C LEU A 195 -24.97 6.74 -15.53
N THR A 196 -25.51 7.82 -16.10
CA THR A 196 -24.75 8.92 -16.69
C THR A 196 -25.06 10.22 -15.94
N PRO A 197 -24.25 11.29 -16.08
CA PRO A 197 -24.52 12.57 -15.42
C PRO A 197 -25.85 13.23 -15.83
N THR A 198 -26.40 12.86 -16.98
CA THR A 198 -27.69 13.40 -17.48
C THR A 198 -28.90 12.61 -17.01
N ASP A 199 -28.72 11.46 -16.41
CA ASP A 199 -29.80 10.70 -15.77
C ASP A 199 -30.22 11.39 -14.46
N ASP A 200 -31.43 11.06 -13.98
CA ASP A 200 -31.85 11.40 -12.62
C ASP A 200 -31.18 10.44 -11.61
N TRP A 201 -29.89 10.59 -11.50
CA TRP A 201 -29.06 9.74 -10.65
C TRP A 201 -29.38 9.91 -9.16
N VAL A 202 -29.80 11.10 -8.74
CA VAL A 202 -30.17 11.38 -7.35
C VAL A 202 -31.34 10.52 -6.93
N THR A 203 -32.45 10.58 -7.67
CA THR A 203 -33.65 9.78 -7.39
C THR A 203 -33.33 8.27 -7.49
N ALA A 204 -32.57 7.86 -8.50
CA ALA A 204 -32.20 6.46 -8.68
C ALA A 204 -31.48 5.90 -7.45
N ILE A 205 -30.54 6.65 -6.89
CA ILE A 205 -29.77 6.22 -5.71
C ILE A 205 -30.63 6.33 -4.44
N GLN A 206 -31.37 7.43 -4.25
CA GLN A 206 -32.16 7.65 -3.03
C GLN A 206 -33.31 6.68 -2.88
N ASP A 207 -33.94 6.26 -3.99
CA ASP A 207 -35.07 5.33 -4.01
C ASP A 207 -34.65 3.88 -4.30
N ALA A 208 -33.36 3.60 -4.27
CA ALA A 208 -32.83 2.28 -4.59
C ALA A 208 -33.34 1.19 -3.62
N ALA A 209 -33.65 0.04 -4.16
CA ALA A 209 -33.87 -1.16 -3.37
C ALA A 209 -32.57 -1.58 -2.67
N ALA A 210 -32.71 -2.21 -1.50
CA ALA A 210 -31.56 -2.71 -0.76
C ALA A 210 -30.71 -3.67 -1.61
N GLY A 211 -29.39 -3.45 -1.61
CA GLY A 211 -28.42 -4.25 -2.38
C GLY A 211 -28.20 -3.77 -3.81
N SER A 212 -28.81 -2.68 -4.24
CA SER A 212 -28.58 -2.11 -5.57
C SER A 212 -27.15 -1.69 -5.76
N LYS A 213 -26.60 -1.98 -6.95
CA LYS A 213 -25.30 -1.51 -7.41
C LYS A 213 -25.48 -0.52 -8.54
N PHE A 214 -24.76 0.59 -8.47
CA PHE A 214 -24.75 1.63 -9.49
C PHE A 214 -23.36 1.73 -10.09
N ALA A 215 -23.28 1.66 -11.41
CA ALA A 215 -22.06 1.89 -12.18
C ALA A 215 -22.17 3.24 -12.90
N LEU A 216 -21.36 4.19 -12.49
CA LEU A 216 -21.40 5.55 -12.98
C LEU A 216 -20.42 5.75 -14.13
N ALA A 217 -20.93 6.23 -15.27
CA ALA A 217 -20.06 6.71 -16.35
C ALA A 217 -19.22 7.90 -15.87
N ALA A 218 -18.08 8.10 -16.49
CA ALA A 218 -17.25 9.28 -16.22
C ALA A 218 -18.04 10.58 -16.43
N GLY A 219 -17.71 11.58 -15.66
CA GLY A 219 -18.35 12.89 -15.68
C GLY A 219 -18.65 13.40 -14.28
N GLU A 220 -19.35 14.53 -14.20
CA GLU A 220 -19.66 15.19 -12.94
C GLU A 220 -21.14 14.98 -12.55
N TYR A 221 -21.35 14.52 -11.33
CA TYR A 221 -22.64 14.27 -10.70
C TYR A 221 -22.81 15.29 -9.58
N THR A 222 -23.47 16.40 -9.86
CA THR A 222 -23.50 17.55 -8.96
C THR A 222 -24.84 17.68 -8.23
N LEU A 223 -24.77 17.71 -6.89
CA LEU A 223 -25.87 18.02 -5.99
C LEU A 223 -25.33 18.85 -4.83
N THR A 224 -25.16 20.16 -5.02
CA THR A 224 -24.57 21.06 -4.02
C THR A 224 -25.61 21.79 -3.15
N SER A 225 -26.87 21.88 -3.62
CA SER A 225 -27.98 22.52 -2.90
C SER A 225 -28.68 21.63 -1.86
N ALA A 226 -28.36 20.34 -1.87
CA ALA A 226 -28.91 19.34 -0.96
C ALA A 226 -27.85 18.25 -0.68
N LYS A 227 -28.19 17.25 0.14
CA LYS A 227 -27.34 16.09 0.41
C LYS A 227 -27.90 14.87 -0.30
N LEU A 228 -27.02 14.02 -0.81
CA LEU A 228 -27.43 12.73 -1.35
C LEU A 228 -27.84 11.80 -0.18
N GLN A 229 -29.08 11.34 -0.18
CA GLN A 229 -29.61 10.48 0.87
C GLN A 229 -29.40 8.99 0.52
N ILE A 230 -28.71 8.28 1.38
CA ILE A 230 -28.55 6.82 1.29
C ILE A 230 -29.54 6.19 2.25
N ASN A 231 -30.65 5.68 1.72
CA ASN A 231 -31.78 5.18 2.49
C ASN A 231 -31.84 3.65 2.58
N ASN A 232 -31.05 2.95 1.78
CA ASN A 232 -30.88 1.50 1.75
C ASN A 232 -29.42 1.15 1.46
N ASN A 233 -29.09 -0.15 1.56
CA ASN A 233 -27.76 -0.65 1.22
C ASN A 233 -27.49 -0.45 -0.28
N VAL A 234 -26.49 0.31 -0.63
CA VAL A 234 -26.13 0.58 -2.02
C VAL A 234 -24.61 0.54 -2.23
N THR A 235 -24.22 0.17 -3.45
CA THR A 235 -22.86 0.30 -3.97
C THR A 235 -22.87 1.35 -5.08
N ILE A 236 -21.93 2.28 -5.02
CA ILE A 236 -21.70 3.29 -6.06
C ILE A 236 -20.27 3.12 -6.56
N ALA A 237 -20.12 2.78 -7.84
CA ALA A 237 -18.84 2.44 -8.43
C ALA A 237 -18.64 3.10 -9.79
N ALA A 238 -17.38 3.23 -10.22
CA ALA A 238 -17.06 3.65 -11.58
C ALA A 238 -17.39 2.56 -12.60
N GLN A 239 -17.93 2.92 -13.73
CA GLN A 239 -18.00 2.05 -14.90
C GLN A 239 -16.60 1.68 -15.43
N ASN A 240 -15.69 2.64 -15.40
CA ASN A 240 -14.34 2.52 -15.92
C ASN A 240 -13.33 2.97 -14.88
N SER A 241 -12.50 2.05 -14.42
CA SER A 241 -11.45 2.34 -13.45
C SER A 241 -10.37 3.30 -13.94
N GLY A 242 -10.25 3.49 -15.24
CA GLY A 242 -9.32 4.46 -15.85
C GLY A 242 -9.86 5.89 -15.94
N ASN A 243 -11.16 6.10 -15.66
CA ASN A 243 -11.77 7.42 -15.73
C ASN A 243 -12.92 7.51 -14.71
N LEU A 244 -12.60 7.96 -13.50
CA LEU A 244 -13.51 7.94 -12.37
C LEU A 244 -14.59 9.03 -12.47
N PRO A 245 -15.83 8.71 -12.07
CA PRO A 245 -16.89 9.73 -11.93
C PRO A 245 -16.58 10.65 -10.75
N VAL A 246 -16.93 11.93 -10.88
CA VAL A 246 -16.83 12.91 -9.80
C VAL A 246 -18.22 13.15 -9.21
N ILE A 247 -18.39 12.78 -7.95
CA ILE A 247 -19.63 12.99 -7.20
C ILE A 247 -19.45 14.26 -6.37
N ASN A 248 -20.04 15.34 -6.84
CA ASN A 248 -19.93 16.66 -6.21
C ASN A 248 -21.12 16.89 -5.28
N THR A 249 -21.05 16.34 -4.08
CA THR A 249 -22.11 16.43 -3.05
C THR A 249 -21.57 16.05 -1.67
N CYS A 250 -22.40 16.24 -0.64
CA CYS A 250 -22.27 15.59 0.65
C CYS A 250 -23.28 14.45 0.76
N ILE A 251 -22.93 13.41 1.50
CA ILE A 251 -23.76 12.20 1.65
C ILE A 251 -24.29 12.10 3.08
N HIS A 252 -25.60 11.82 3.20
CA HIS A 252 -26.24 11.42 4.44
C HIS A 252 -26.58 9.93 4.39
N ILE A 253 -26.21 9.17 5.43
CA ILE A 253 -26.53 7.75 5.55
C ILE A 253 -27.63 7.58 6.58
N ASN A 254 -28.71 6.90 6.18
CA ASN A 254 -29.94 6.74 6.96
C ASN A 254 -30.33 5.26 7.13
N ASN A 255 -31.17 5.00 8.12
CA ASN A 255 -31.96 3.76 8.25
C ASN A 255 -31.13 2.48 8.34
N GLY A 256 -29.97 2.53 8.99
CA GLY A 256 -29.10 1.37 9.14
C GLY A 256 -28.39 0.93 7.86
N SER A 257 -28.38 1.78 6.85
CA SER A 257 -27.83 1.45 5.53
C SER A 257 -26.33 1.19 5.54
N SER A 258 -25.90 0.34 4.60
CA SER A 258 -24.50 0.22 4.17
C SER A 258 -24.28 1.10 2.94
N LEU A 259 -23.05 1.60 2.78
CA LEU A 259 -22.62 2.32 1.59
C LEU A 259 -21.25 1.79 1.16
N TYR A 260 -21.13 1.39 -0.09
CA TYR A 260 -19.86 1.05 -0.69
C TYR A 260 -19.54 2.04 -1.81
N LEU A 261 -18.53 2.89 -1.59
CA LEU A 261 -17.96 3.79 -2.60
C LEU A 261 -16.71 3.14 -3.18
N TYR A 262 -16.79 2.77 -4.44
CA TYR A 262 -15.71 2.03 -5.10
C TYR A 262 -15.24 2.77 -6.36
N GLN A 263 -14.00 3.25 -6.33
CA GLN A 263 -13.39 3.96 -7.47
C GLN A 263 -14.20 5.17 -7.92
N VAL A 264 -14.59 6.01 -6.98
CA VAL A 264 -15.25 7.29 -7.23
C VAL A 264 -14.44 8.45 -6.68
N VAL A 265 -14.62 9.63 -7.24
CA VAL A 265 -14.12 10.88 -6.66
C VAL A 265 -15.28 11.58 -5.97
N MET A 266 -15.14 11.87 -4.68
CA MET A 266 -16.04 12.80 -3.99
C MET A 266 -15.38 14.18 -3.90
N ASP A 267 -16.09 15.21 -4.33
CA ASP A 267 -15.60 16.58 -4.32
C ASP A 267 -16.60 17.51 -3.62
N GLY A 268 -16.11 18.21 -2.60
CA GLY A 268 -16.94 19.13 -1.80
C GLY A 268 -17.03 20.55 -2.33
N THR A 269 -16.41 20.85 -3.47
CA THR A 269 -16.42 22.20 -4.05
C THR A 269 -17.85 22.68 -4.30
N GLY A 270 -18.17 23.88 -3.77
CA GLY A 270 -19.49 24.48 -3.94
C GLY A 270 -20.60 23.90 -3.06
N THR A 271 -20.30 22.91 -2.20
CA THR A 271 -21.26 22.45 -1.17
C THR A 271 -21.38 23.48 -0.03
N ASP A 272 -22.32 23.27 0.89
CA ASP A 272 -22.60 24.22 1.98
C ASP A 272 -21.59 24.18 3.15
N GLY A 273 -20.47 23.47 2.99
CA GLY A 273 -19.45 23.32 4.03
C GLY A 273 -19.76 22.25 5.07
N SER A 274 -20.69 21.33 4.80
CA SER A 274 -20.92 20.15 5.65
C SER A 274 -19.81 19.13 5.55
N GLN A 275 -19.83 18.11 6.43
CA GLN A 275 -18.96 16.95 6.32
C GLN A 275 -19.24 16.18 5.02
N ALA A 276 -18.25 15.47 4.52
CA ALA A 276 -18.40 14.68 3.31
C ALA A 276 -19.47 13.60 3.48
N ILE A 277 -19.44 12.87 4.59
CA ILE A 277 -20.37 11.78 4.92
C ILE A 277 -20.86 11.92 6.36
N GLU A 278 -22.18 11.90 6.56
CA GLU A 278 -22.78 12.03 7.88
C GLU A 278 -23.85 10.97 8.11
N TYR A 279 -23.83 10.32 9.26
CA TYR A 279 -24.89 9.45 9.74
C TYR A 279 -26.01 10.28 10.34
N LYS A 280 -27.25 10.13 9.84
CA LYS A 280 -28.36 11.01 10.21
C LYS A 280 -29.46 10.37 11.05
N THR A 281 -29.56 9.05 11.08
CA THR A 281 -30.56 8.33 11.89
C THR A 281 -29.87 7.45 12.92
N ALA A 282 -30.56 7.19 14.04
CA ALA A 282 -30.05 6.32 15.09
C ALA A 282 -30.17 4.83 14.71
N GLY A 283 -29.44 3.99 15.43
CA GLY A 283 -29.47 2.54 15.33
C GLY A 283 -28.19 1.92 14.83
N GLY A 284 -28.20 0.62 14.64
CA GLY A 284 -27.10 -0.14 14.03
C GLY A 284 -27.08 0.06 12.52
N PHE A 285 -25.89 0.30 11.99
CA PHE A 285 -25.64 0.45 10.55
C PHE A 285 -24.79 -0.70 10.02
N GLY A 286 -24.94 -0.97 8.72
CA GLY A 286 -24.01 -1.83 8.01
C GLY A 286 -22.65 -1.17 7.81
N ASP A 287 -21.93 -1.62 6.80
CA ASP A 287 -20.57 -1.15 6.53
C ASP A 287 -20.56 0.12 5.66
N LEU A 288 -19.67 1.03 5.99
CA LEU A 288 -19.25 2.12 5.10
C LEU A 288 -17.87 1.76 4.56
N ILE A 289 -17.76 1.47 3.27
CA ILE A 289 -16.50 1.12 2.63
C ILE A 289 -16.17 2.16 1.57
N ILE A 290 -14.99 2.74 1.68
CA ILE A 290 -14.40 3.67 0.70
C ILE A 290 -13.14 2.99 0.17
N SER A 291 -13.17 2.55 -1.08
CA SER A 291 -12.10 1.77 -1.69
C SER A 291 -11.72 2.32 -3.06
N GLY A 292 -10.42 2.43 -3.31
CA GLY A 292 -9.89 2.89 -4.59
C GLY A 292 -10.38 4.28 -5.00
N SER A 293 -10.76 5.11 -4.05
CA SER A 293 -11.46 6.38 -4.26
C SER A 293 -10.60 7.57 -3.90
N GLU A 294 -11.01 8.74 -4.37
CA GLU A 294 -10.46 10.04 -3.97
C GLU A 294 -11.55 10.86 -3.30
N ILE A 295 -11.26 11.49 -2.17
CA ILE A 295 -12.18 12.42 -1.50
C ILE A 295 -11.43 13.72 -1.22
N ARG A 296 -12.00 14.85 -1.64
CA ARG A 296 -11.33 16.15 -1.60
C ARG A 296 -12.24 17.34 -1.42
N ASN A 297 -11.67 18.45 -1.00
CA ASN A 297 -12.27 19.78 -0.99
C ASN A 297 -13.53 19.90 -0.10
N TYR A 298 -13.52 19.24 1.07
CA TYR A 298 -14.57 19.44 2.06
C TYR A 298 -14.11 20.42 3.15
N VAL A 299 -15.00 21.34 3.51
CA VAL A 299 -14.72 22.40 4.49
C VAL A 299 -14.72 21.86 5.92
N LYS A 300 -15.69 21.01 6.26
CA LYS A 300 -15.68 20.30 7.55
C LYS A 300 -14.92 18.98 7.45
N GLY A 301 -15.27 17.99 8.26
CA GLY A 301 -14.60 16.72 8.31
C GLY A 301 -15.04 15.73 7.23
N LEU A 302 -14.43 14.55 7.29
CA LEU A 302 -14.72 13.46 6.37
C LEU A 302 -15.98 12.69 6.77
N ILE A 303 -16.06 12.23 8.02
CA ILE A 303 -17.16 11.39 8.53
C ILE A 303 -17.65 11.96 9.86
N TYR A 304 -18.95 12.08 10.00
CA TYR A 304 -19.58 12.60 11.20
C TYR A 304 -20.69 11.68 11.72
N ILE A 305 -20.66 11.37 13.02
CA ILE A 305 -21.67 10.59 13.72
C ILE A 305 -22.12 11.40 14.94
N ASN A 306 -23.19 12.15 14.81
CA ASN A 306 -23.77 12.94 15.92
C ASN A 306 -25.20 12.52 16.25
N VAL A 307 -25.48 11.24 16.09
CA VAL A 307 -26.71 10.55 16.47
C VAL A 307 -26.33 9.25 17.17
N ALA A 308 -27.26 8.62 17.86
CA ALA A 308 -27.04 7.32 18.52
C ALA A 308 -26.96 6.19 17.48
N ALA A 309 -25.97 6.25 16.61
CA ALA A 309 -25.72 5.29 15.53
C ALA A 309 -24.38 4.57 15.74
N VAL A 310 -24.34 3.29 15.41
CA VAL A 310 -23.12 2.48 15.43
C VAL A 310 -22.90 1.90 14.04
N ALA A 311 -21.84 2.35 13.36
CA ALA A 311 -21.38 1.71 12.14
C ALA A 311 -20.73 0.35 12.47
N ASN A 312 -21.08 -0.70 11.75
CA ASN A 312 -20.43 -1.99 11.94
C ASN A 312 -18.96 -1.93 11.58
N THR A 313 -18.65 -1.58 10.34
CA THR A 313 -17.28 -1.30 9.90
C THR A 313 -17.27 -0.01 9.08
N ILE A 314 -16.35 0.87 9.41
CA ILE A 314 -15.94 1.98 8.53
C ILE A 314 -14.57 1.60 7.99
N LYS A 315 -14.45 1.43 6.68
CA LYS A 315 -13.21 1.02 6.03
C LYS A 315 -12.81 2.01 4.94
N ILE A 316 -11.58 2.50 5.04
CA ILE A 316 -10.95 3.33 4.01
C ILE A 316 -9.71 2.57 3.54
N GLU A 317 -9.67 2.17 2.28
CA GLU A 317 -8.57 1.42 1.71
C GLU A 317 -8.22 1.89 0.30
N ASN A 318 -6.96 1.79 -0.08
CA ASN A 318 -6.48 2.10 -1.43
C ASN A 318 -6.96 3.45 -1.96
N SER A 319 -7.12 4.43 -1.06
CA SER A 319 -7.76 5.71 -1.36
C SER A 319 -6.81 6.88 -1.10
N ILE A 320 -7.08 8.01 -1.76
CA ILE A 320 -6.38 9.28 -1.54
C ILE A 320 -7.40 10.29 -1.02
N ILE A 321 -7.13 10.86 0.15
CA ILE A 321 -8.00 11.84 0.79
C ILE A 321 -7.19 13.10 1.06
N HIS A 322 -7.65 14.23 0.56
CA HIS A 322 -6.89 15.47 0.65
C HIS A 322 -7.75 16.73 0.65
N ASP A 323 -7.16 17.82 1.10
CA ASP A 323 -7.81 19.11 1.17
C ASP A 323 -9.14 19.02 1.94
N ILE A 324 -9.08 18.38 3.12
CA ILE A 324 -10.17 18.34 4.08
C ILE A 324 -9.84 19.34 5.19
N GLU A 325 -10.53 20.46 5.17
CA GLU A 325 -10.15 21.64 5.95
C GLU A 325 -10.38 21.46 7.45
N CYS A 326 -11.43 20.71 7.81
CA CYS A 326 -11.88 20.51 9.18
C CYS A 326 -12.21 21.83 9.91
N SER A 327 -12.76 22.81 9.18
CA SER A 327 -13.24 24.05 9.77
C SER A 327 -14.54 23.78 10.53
N GLY A 328 -14.48 23.79 11.85
CA GLY A 328 -15.64 23.54 12.71
C GLY A 328 -16.03 22.07 12.88
N GLY A 329 -15.17 21.11 12.50
CA GLY A 329 -15.39 19.68 12.68
C GLY A 329 -14.08 18.91 12.64
N ASP A 330 -13.99 17.79 13.35
CA ASP A 330 -12.82 16.92 13.30
C ASP A 330 -12.86 16.02 12.06
N PHE A 331 -11.75 15.37 11.73
CA PHE A 331 -11.63 14.63 10.48
C PHE A 331 -12.57 13.41 10.42
N ILE A 332 -12.45 12.50 11.37
CA ILE A 332 -13.44 11.43 11.63
C ILE A 332 -13.95 11.66 13.04
N ASP A 333 -15.22 11.99 13.16
CA ASP A 333 -15.79 12.63 14.34
C ASP A 333 -17.08 11.94 14.77
N SER A 334 -17.05 11.26 15.91
CA SER A 334 -18.22 10.65 16.52
C SER A 334 -18.54 11.28 17.87
N ARG A 335 -19.67 12.01 17.97
CA ARG A 335 -20.07 12.73 19.17
C ARG A 335 -21.13 11.97 19.98
N SER A 336 -22.01 11.22 19.33
CA SER A 336 -23.15 10.58 19.97
C SER A 336 -23.34 9.12 19.61
N GLY A 337 -22.46 8.55 18.83
CA GLY A 337 -22.48 7.18 18.39
C GLY A 337 -21.08 6.56 18.41
N GLY A 338 -20.78 5.69 17.47
CA GLY A 338 -19.50 5.03 17.37
C GLY A 338 -19.41 4.07 16.19
N TRP A 339 -18.40 3.22 16.24
CA TRP A 339 -18.16 2.14 15.30
C TRP A 339 -17.73 0.86 16.02
N ASN A 340 -17.97 -0.29 15.42
CA ASN A 340 -17.35 -1.51 15.91
C ASN A 340 -15.92 -1.62 15.41
N ASN A 341 -15.72 -1.37 14.10
CA ASN A 341 -14.40 -1.38 13.47
C ASN A 341 -14.21 -0.14 12.61
N LEU A 342 -13.09 0.55 12.80
CA LEU A 342 -12.59 1.58 11.89
C LEU A 342 -11.26 1.10 11.34
N ILE A 343 -11.21 0.78 10.04
CA ILE A 343 -10.05 0.23 9.37
C ILE A 343 -9.59 1.20 8.30
N ILE A 344 -8.41 1.74 8.47
CA ILE A 344 -7.79 2.67 7.51
C ILE A 344 -6.49 2.02 7.05
N SER A 345 -6.39 1.66 5.76
CA SER A 345 -5.25 0.93 5.24
C SER A 345 -4.86 1.33 3.84
N SER A 346 -3.58 1.19 3.52
CA SER A 346 -3.02 1.37 2.17
C SER A 346 -3.53 2.64 1.49
N SER A 347 -3.59 3.75 2.22
CA SER A 347 -4.18 5.01 1.78
C SER A 347 -3.26 6.19 2.05
N THR A 348 -3.47 7.27 1.31
CA THR A 348 -2.71 8.51 1.43
C THR A 348 -3.62 9.64 1.85
N PHE A 349 -3.15 10.41 2.84
CA PHE A 349 -3.84 11.59 3.38
C PHE A 349 -2.89 12.77 3.32
N TYR A 350 -3.30 13.85 2.67
CA TYR A 350 -2.48 15.06 2.65
C TYR A 350 -3.32 16.33 2.71
N SER A 351 -2.78 17.36 3.33
CA SER A 351 -3.46 18.65 3.53
C SER A 351 -4.82 18.48 4.20
N CYS A 352 -4.85 17.71 5.29
CA CYS A 352 -6.06 17.44 6.05
C CYS A 352 -5.93 17.88 7.50
N SER A 353 -7.01 18.40 8.07
CA SER A 353 -7.14 18.60 9.52
C SER A 353 -5.94 19.29 10.18
N ALA A 354 -5.50 20.41 9.60
CA ALA A 354 -4.32 21.11 10.11
C ALA A 354 -4.47 21.50 11.60
N LYS A 355 -5.65 21.96 11.99
CA LYS A 355 -5.96 22.49 13.33
C LYS A 355 -7.19 21.83 13.94
N ARG A 356 -7.28 20.49 13.90
CA ARG A 356 -8.32 19.69 14.56
C ARG A 356 -7.77 18.30 14.87
N ASP A 357 -8.51 17.54 15.67
CA ASP A 357 -8.20 16.14 15.93
C ASP A 357 -8.44 15.30 14.66
N ILE A 358 -7.59 14.31 14.43
CA ILE A 358 -7.75 13.42 13.27
C ILE A 358 -8.90 12.44 13.54
N LEU A 359 -8.83 11.72 14.66
CA LEU A 359 -9.89 10.83 15.10
C LEU A 359 -10.47 11.36 16.41
N ARG A 360 -11.78 11.55 16.45
CA ARG A 360 -12.49 11.91 17.67
C ARG A 360 -13.67 10.97 17.91
N ALA A 361 -13.79 10.47 19.14
CA ALA A 361 -15.00 9.82 19.62
C ALA A 361 -15.24 10.24 21.05
N ASP A 362 -16.36 10.89 21.28
CA ASP A 362 -16.81 11.22 22.63
C ASP A 362 -17.34 9.96 23.34
N ASP A 363 -17.42 9.99 24.63
CA ASP A 363 -18.05 8.91 25.41
C ASP A 363 -19.55 8.90 25.18
N ALA A 364 -19.99 8.09 24.25
CA ALA A 364 -21.40 7.84 23.95
C ALA A 364 -21.90 6.47 24.52
N SER A 365 -21.17 5.88 25.42
CA SER A 365 -21.49 4.55 25.97
C SER A 365 -22.80 4.49 26.76
N SER A 366 -23.33 5.65 27.19
CA SER A 366 -24.68 5.75 27.76
C SER A 366 -25.80 5.69 26.72
N LYS A 367 -25.47 5.86 25.44
CA LYS A 367 -26.43 5.89 24.33
C LYS A 367 -26.36 4.67 23.44
N VAL A 368 -25.15 4.12 23.24
CA VAL A 368 -24.88 3.03 22.32
C VAL A 368 -23.86 2.06 22.89
N SER A 369 -23.89 0.83 22.40
CA SER A 369 -22.84 -0.18 22.61
C SER A 369 -22.04 -0.34 21.32
N ALA A 370 -20.73 -0.17 21.40
CA ALA A 370 -19.83 -0.27 20.27
C ALA A 370 -18.46 -0.80 20.71
N SER A 371 -17.83 -1.61 19.88
CA SER A 371 -16.51 -2.21 20.16
C SER A 371 -15.36 -1.20 20.08
N MET A 372 -15.50 -0.19 19.27
CA MET A 372 -14.53 0.91 19.10
C MET A 372 -13.10 0.39 18.84
N ILE A 373 -12.95 -0.49 17.87
CA ILE A 373 -11.66 -1.02 17.43
C ILE A 373 -11.20 -0.19 16.23
N THR A 374 -10.02 0.42 16.33
CA THR A 374 -9.45 1.27 15.28
C THR A 374 -8.08 0.73 14.86
N SER A 375 -7.88 0.57 13.56
CA SER A 375 -6.63 0.14 12.96
C SER A 375 -6.23 1.08 11.83
N ILE A 376 -5.01 1.61 11.89
CA ILE A 376 -4.40 2.40 10.81
C ILE A 376 -3.11 1.70 10.40
N ASP A 377 -3.07 1.18 9.17
CA ASP A 377 -1.98 0.37 8.66
C ASP A 377 -1.57 0.75 7.24
N LYS A 378 -0.27 0.83 6.99
CA LYS A 378 0.30 1.13 5.67
C LYS A 378 -0.27 2.39 5.03
N CYS A 379 -0.37 3.46 5.80
CA CYS A 379 -0.84 4.76 5.34
C CYS A 379 0.27 5.79 5.26
N THR A 380 0.14 6.70 4.32
CA THR A 380 0.99 7.86 4.12
C THR A 380 0.25 9.12 4.54
N PHE A 381 0.85 9.90 5.44
CA PHE A 381 0.30 11.17 5.93
C PHE A 381 1.29 12.29 5.64
N TYR A 382 0.85 13.32 4.96
CA TYR A 382 1.64 14.52 4.66
C TYR A 382 0.84 15.79 4.91
N ASN A 383 1.37 16.70 5.72
CA ASN A 383 0.66 17.91 6.14
C ASN A 383 -0.72 17.59 6.73
N VAL A 384 -0.76 16.64 7.65
CA VAL A 384 -1.93 16.28 8.45
C VAL A 384 -1.63 16.66 9.89
N GLY A 385 -2.48 17.42 10.54
CA GLY A 385 -2.22 17.90 11.89
C GLY A 385 -1.01 18.83 12.00
N ASN A 386 -0.76 19.64 11.00
CA ASN A 386 0.42 20.50 10.85
C ASN A 386 0.16 22.00 11.17
N GLY A 387 -0.85 22.28 11.96
CA GLY A 387 -1.28 23.65 12.29
C GLY A 387 -0.70 24.23 13.58
N ASN A 388 0.20 23.51 14.25
CA ASN A 388 0.78 23.87 15.54
C ASN A 388 -0.30 24.29 16.55
N ALA A 389 -1.37 23.51 16.66
CA ALA A 389 -2.51 23.80 17.50
C ALA A 389 -2.74 22.70 18.55
N ASN A 390 -3.58 22.97 19.54
CA ASN A 390 -3.82 22.09 20.70
C ASN A 390 -4.72 20.89 20.35
N TYR A 391 -4.35 20.12 19.32
CA TYR A 391 -5.07 18.95 18.85
C TYR A 391 -4.14 17.74 18.79
N ARG A 392 -4.73 16.56 18.55
CA ARG A 392 -4.05 15.28 18.59
C ARG A 392 -4.46 14.39 17.43
N PHE A 393 -3.74 13.28 17.23
CA PHE A 393 -4.09 12.29 16.25
C PHE A 393 -5.29 11.45 16.70
N PHE A 394 -5.30 11.00 17.97
CA PHE A 394 -6.35 10.19 18.60
C PHE A 394 -6.99 10.94 19.75
N TYR A 395 -8.26 11.27 19.63
CA TYR A 395 -9.09 11.80 20.72
C TYR A 395 -10.26 10.87 20.97
N LEU A 396 -9.97 9.65 21.39
CA LEU A 396 -10.94 8.57 21.56
C LEU A 396 -11.24 8.38 23.04
N ARG A 397 -12.37 8.91 23.49
CA ARG A 397 -12.82 8.87 24.90
C ARG A 397 -13.91 7.82 25.14
N PHE A 398 -14.40 7.15 24.10
CA PHE A 398 -15.37 6.08 24.26
C PHE A 398 -14.72 4.92 25.01
N PRO A 399 -15.29 4.46 26.16
CA PRO A 399 -14.65 3.44 27.00
C PRO A 399 -14.44 2.12 26.27
N GLY A 400 -13.35 1.45 26.58
CA GLY A 400 -13.01 0.15 25.99
C GLY A 400 -12.47 0.19 24.59
N ASN A 401 -12.21 1.38 24.03
CA ASN A 401 -11.59 1.49 22.71
C ASN A 401 -10.19 0.85 22.67
N THR A 402 -9.85 0.23 21.54
CA THR A 402 -8.52 -0.33 21.27
C THR A 402 -8.04 0.13 19.91
N ASN A 403 -6.76 0.50 19.82
CA ASN A 403 -6.22 1.18 18.65
C ASN A 403 -4.86 0.61 18.26
N THR A 404 -4.60 0.49 16.97
CA THR A 404 -3.30 0.13 16.41
C THR A 404 -2.87 1.12 15.34
N PHE A 405 -1.58 1.41 15.29
CA PHE A 405 -0.97 2.31 14.33
C PHE A 405 0.33 1.66 13.84
N THR A 406 0.32 1.09 12.63
CA THR A 406 1.37 0.20 12.16
C THR A 406 1.77 0.48 10.72
N ASN A 407 3.07 0.34 10.42
CA ASN A 407 3.63 0.45 9.07
C ASN A 407 3.29 1.77 8.35
N ASN A 408 3.08 2.83 9.08
CA ASN A 408 2.73 4.13 8.53
C ASN A 408 3.96 5.02 8.35
N VAL A 409 3.87 6.00 7.48
CA VAL A 409 4.78 7.13 7.40
C VAL A 409 4.02 8.43 7.61
N VAL A 410 4.54 9.30 8.48
CA VAL A 410 3.98 10.62 8.76
C VAL A 410 5.05 11.66 8.50
N ALA A 411 4.74 12.68 7.72
CA ALA A 411 5.60 13.83 7.52
C ALA A 411 4.86 15.13 7.83
N ASN A 412 5.49 16.02 8.59
CA ASN A 412 4.99 17.35 8.96
C ASN A 412 3.73 17.33 9.82
N PHE A 413 3.79 16.64 10.96
CA PHE A 413 2.78 16.77 12.02
C PHE A 413 3.38 17.57 13.17
N ASP A 414 2.70 18.62 13.62
CA ASP A 414 3.19 19.47 14.72
C ASP A 414 2.13 19.90 15.74
N ASN A 415 0.92 19.37 15.65
CA ASN A 415 -0.09 19.65 16.67
C ASN A 415 0.41 19.25 18.07
N THR A 416 0.17 20.12 19.03
CA THR A 416 0.91 20.14 20.30
C THR A 416 0.54 19.01 21.26
N ARG A 417 -0.54 18.25 20.99
CA ARG A 417 -0.96 17.13 21.83
C ARG A 417 -0.54 15.75 21.27
N GLY A 418 0.18 15.72 20.14
CA GLY A 418 0.73 14.49 19.57
C GLY A 418 -0.30 13.43 19.23
N PHE A 419 -0.02 12.17 19.55
CA PHE A 419 -1.00 11.10 19.35
C PHE A 419 -2.18 11.20 20.31
N ALA A 420 -1.90 11.43 21.58
CA ALA A 420 -2.87 11.64 22.64
C ALA A 420 -2.25 12.49 23.72
N ASN A 421 -3.05 13.08 24.60
CA ASN A 421 -2.53 13.99 25.62
C ASN A 421 -2.69 13.49 27.07
N SER A 422 -3.30 12.34 27.28
CA SER A 422 -3.42 11.70 28.58
C SER A 422 -3.81 10.23 28.46
N THR A 423 -3.68 9.46 29.53
CA THR A 423 -4.10 8.06 29.60
C THR A 423 -5.62 7.85 29.63
N SER A 424 -6.39 8.91 29.87
CA SER A 424 -7.86 8.84 29.77
C SER A 424 -8.38 8.87 28.34
N VAL A 425 -7.51 9.13 27.41
CA VAL A 425 -7.79 9.10 25.96
C VAL A 425 -7.17 7.85 25.38
N GLY A 426 -7.84 7.19 24.46
CA GLY A 426 -7.31 6.00 23.82
C GLY A 426 -5.99 6.29 23.12
N VAL A 427 -5.01 5.44 23.38
CA VAL A 427 -3.69 5.50 22.75
C VAL A 427 -3.48 4.26 21.90
N PRO A 428 -2.81 4.36 20.74
CA PRO A 428 -2.55 3.19 19.92
C PRO A 428 -1.38 2.35 20.46
N SER A 429 -1.38 1.08 20.06
CA SER A 429 -0.17 0.27 20.00
C SER A 429 0.55 0.56 18.70
N TYR A 430 1.85 0.78 18.78
CA TYR A 430 2.68 1.21 17.64
C TYR A 430 3.57 0.08 17.16
N SER A 431 3.79 -0.01 15.85
CA SER A 431 4.76 -0.91 15.26
C SER A 431 5.20 -0.44 13.87
N ASN A 432 6.51 -0.39 13.64
CA ASN A 432 7.12 -0.11 12.35
C ASN A 432 6.62 1.16 11.67
N ASN A 433 6.49 2.25 12.45
CA ASN A 433 6.13 3.56 11.92
C ASN A 433 7.36 4.43 11.69
N TYR A 434 7.28 5.32 10.70
CA TYR A 434 8.36 6.19 10.27
C TYR A 434 7.90 7.64 10.25
N TYR A 435 8.75 8.54 10.71
CA TYR A 435 8.39 9.94 10.95
C TYR A 435 9.44 10.88 10.38
N TYR A 436 8.98 11.90 9.70
CA TYR A 436 9.79 13.03 9.28
C TYR A 436 9.15 14.34 9.76
N ASN A 437 9.90 15.15 10.52
CA ASN A 437 9.41 16.42 11.06
C ASN A 437 8.12 16.26 11.90
N CYS A 438 8.13 15.32 12.84
CA CYS A 438 6.98 14.96 13.67
C CYS A 438 7.37 14.82 15.15
N LYS A 439 8.08 15.80 15.71
CA LYS A 439 8.61 15.76 17.08
C LYS A 439 7.56 15.33 18.12
N ASN A 440 6.33 15.83 18.01
CA ASN A 440 5.27 15.55 18.98
C ASN A 440 4.66 14.14 18.86
N LEU A 441 5.04 13.36 17.82
CA LEU A 441 4.64 11.96 17.68
C LEU A 441 5.72 10.98 18.12
N THR A 442 6.97 11.41 18.25
CA THR A 442 8.13 10.56 18.61
C THR A 442 8.71 10.88 19.98
N SER A 443 8.28 11.96 20.57
CA SER A 443 8.63 12.37 21.93
C SER A 443 7.43 13.00 22.61
N GLN A 444 7.54 13.26 23.90
CA GLN A 444 6.45 13.91 24.63
C GLN A 444 6.06 15.23 23.96
N ALA A 445 4.79 15.35 23.59
CA ALA A 445 4.23 16.54 22.97
C ALA A 445 4.26 17.74 23.92
N GLU A 446 4.47 18.94 23.38
CA GLU A 446 4.51 20.18 24.17
C GLU A 446 3.24 20.43 24.96
N GLY A 447 2.07 20.14 24.41
CA GLY A 447 0.76 20.29 25.04
C GLY A 447 0.36 19.16 25.97
N ASN A 448 1.20 18.18 26.20
CA ASN A 448 0.95 17.07 27.10
C ASN A 448 1.46 17.41 28.49
N THR A 449 0.56 17.77 29.39
CA THR A 449 0.87 18.13 30.80
C THR A 449 0.97 16.91 31.70
N GLN A 450 0.61 15.73 31.21
CA GLN A 450 0.67 14.46 31.95
C GLN A 450 1.55 13.47 31.17
N PRO A 451 2.87 13.48 31.45
CA PRO A 451 3.79 12.64 30.70
C PRO A 451 3.40 11.16 30.80
N ASN A 452 3.21 10.54 29.64
CA ASN A 452 2.93 9.12 29.55
C ASN A 452 3.63 8.58 28.30
N LEU A 453 4.45 7.56 28.45
CA LEU A 453 5.19 6.96 27.36
C LEU A 453 4.30 6.40 26.24
N THR A 454 3.03 6.08 26.54
CA THR A 454 2.10 5.56 25.53
C THR A 454 1.46 6.65 24.66
N CYS A 455 1.61 7.93 25.03
CA CYS A 455 1.07 9.06 24.26
C CYS A 455 1.92 9.46 23.06
N PHE A 456 3.04 8.79 22.83
CA PHE A 456 3.88 8.94 21.65
C PHE A 456 4.56 7.61 21.30
N ASP A 457 5.01 7.48 20.07
CA ASP A 457 5.66 6.25 19.57
C ASP A 457 7.12 6.20 20.04
N THR A 458 7.37 5.47 21.14
CA THR A 458 8.71 5.34 21.71
C THR A 458 9.67 4.52 20.84
N GLU A 459 9.12 3.67 19.96
CA GLU A 459 9.87 2.83 19.02
C GLU A 459 9.81 3.40 17.58
N GLY A 460 9.32 4.62 17.43
CA GLY A 460 9.16 5.27 16.13
C GLY A 460 10.52 5.52 15.45
N ASN A 461 10.57 5.25 14.15
CA ASN A 461 11.77 5.48 13.35
C ASN A 461 11.76 6.90 12.81
N ILE A 462 12.82 7.66 13.09
CA ILE A 462 12.95 9.06 12.64
C ILE A 462 13.76 9.05 11.34
N LEU A 463 13.14 9.59 10.27
CA LEU A 463 13.81 9.75 8.98
C LEU A 463 14.66 11.03 8.99
N ASP A 464 15.85 10.96 8.42
CA ASP A 464 16.79 12.07 8.34
C ASP A 464 16.48 13.07 7.22
N LYS A 465 15.61 12.68 6.28
CA LYS A 465 15.17 13.52 5.17
C LYS A 465 13.71 13.20 4.80
N ASN A 466 13.08 14.13 4.08
CA ASN A 466 11.76 13.90 3.51
C ASN A 466 11.81 12.69 2.54
N PRO A 467 10.99 11.65 2.75
CA PRO A 467 11.07 10.44 1.95
C PRO A 467 10.43 10.57 0.55
N PHE A 468 9.66 11.62 0.29
CA PHE A 468 8.82 11.76 -0.89
C PHE A 468 9.53 12.52 -2.02
N ALA A 469 9.23 12.15 -3.27
CA ALA A 469 9.84 12.75 -4.45
C ALA A 469 9.45 14.24 -4.63
N ASP A 470 8.16 14.56 -4.61
CA ASP A 470 7.64 15.93 -4.72
C ASP A 470 6.28 16.06 -4.01
N PRO A 471 6.27 16.04 -2.68
CA PRO A 471 5.02 15.97 -1.91
C PRO A 471 4.15 17.22 -2.01
N ASP A 472 4.73 18.38 -2.32
CA ASP A 472 3.95 19.62 -2.52
C ASP A 472 3.12 19.58 -3.81
N ASN A 473 3.48 18.73 -4.76
CA ASN A 473 2.70 18.42 -5.95
C ASN A 473 2.01 17.05 -5.88
N ALA A 474 1.81 16.53 -4.66
CA ALA A 474 1.14 15.25 -4.40
C ALA A 474 1.84 14.03 -5.03
N ASP A 475 3.14 14.10 -5.24
CA ASP A 475 3.97 12.96 -5.61
C ASP A 475 4.70 12.43 -4.37
N PHE A 476 4.15 11.37 -3.80
CA PHE A 476 4.69 10.72 -2.62
C PHE A 476 5.55 9.49 -2.96
N THR A 477 6.01 9.37 -4.20
CA THR A 477 6.87 8.27 -4.64
C THR A 477 8.12 8.17 -3.76
N ILE A 478 8.44 6.98 -3.34
CA ILE A 478 9.63 6.66 -2.56
C ILE A 478 10.72 6.22 -3.54
N THR A 479 11.72 7.06 -3.74
CA THR A 479 12.83 6.81 -4.67
C THR A 479 14.10 6.28 -4.00
N ASP A 480 14.25 6.51 -2.71
CA ASP A 480 15.40 6.01 -1.93
C ASP A 480 15.25 4.50 -1.69
N GLU A 481 16.21 3.71 -2.18
CA GLU A 481 16.18 2.24 -2.07
C GLU A 481 16.14 1.74 -0.62
N LEU A 482 16.81 2.44 0.28
CA LEU A 482 16.79 2.09 1.71
C LEU A 482 15.39 2.30 2.28
N PHE A 483 14.76 3.42 1.97
CA PHE A 483 13.38 3.70 2.41
C PHE A 483 12.38 2.72 1.81
N GLN A 484 12.54 2.34 0.54
CA GLN A 484 11.73 1.29 -0.09
C GLN A 484 11.81 -0.03 0.68
N SER A 485 12.99 -0.38 1.19
CA SER A 485 13.20 -1.61 1.95
C SER A 485 12.46 -1.65 3.28
N TYR A 486 12.08 -0.52 3.83
CA TYR A 486 11.35 -0.42 5.10
C TYR A 486 9.86 -0.81 4.99
N GLY A 487 9.27 -0.70 3.80
CA GLY A 487 7.89 -1.09 3.54
C GLY A 487 6.85 -0.26 4.26
N PHE A 488 7.14 1.00 4.54
CA PHE A 488 6.21 1.91 5.23
C PHE A 488 5.26 2.62 4.28
N GLY A 489 4.10 3.03 4.82
CA GLY A 489 3.16 3.87 4.11
C GLY A 489 2.34 3.17 3.05
N ASP A 490 1.67 3.96 2.23
CA ASP A 490 0.80 3.48 1.16
C ASP A 490 1.62 2.77 0.06
N PRO A 491 1.32 1.49 -0.23
CA PRO A 491 2.09 0.70 -1.19
C PRO A 491 2.10 1.24 -2.62
N ARG A 492 1.17 2.13 -2.97
CA ARG A 492 1.12 2.71 -4.33
C ARG A 492 2.36 3.50 -4.71
N TRP A 493 3.15 3.94 -3.73
CA TRP A 493 4.27 4.86 -3.93
C TRP A 493 5.64 4.18 -4.06
N TYR A 494 5.66 2.87 -4.20
CA TYR A 494 6.88 2.09 -4.41
C TYR A 494 7.08 1.70 -5.86
#